data_ef95e72faa278fe7166e6d60584fd526
#
_entry.id   ef95e72faa278fe7166e6d60584fd526
#
_cell.length_a   1.000
_cell.length_b   1.000
_cell.length_c   1.000
_cell.angle_alpha   90.00
_cell.angle_beta   90.00
_cell.angle_gamma   90.00
#
_symmetry.space_group_name_H-M   'P 1'
#
loop_
_entity.id
_entity.type
_entity.pdbx_description
1 polymer ?
#
loop_
_entity_poly.entity_id
_entity_poly.type
_entity_poly.pdbx_seq_one_letter_code
_entity_poly.pdbx_strand_id
1 'polypeptide(L)'
;MLYLLKDSEDLEKACQRFLINSSEIKILKDYSNIKKILKINQKKFMHFSPSNWTEFIEERNLNDETVKLLICDGGPYWRKLFKWLYIYKFIKSKKDGETLKKEGWAPGKEMGKEIKRLRYLEIDKLNRN
;
A
#
# COMPACT_ATOMS: atom_id res chain seq x y z
N MET A 1 12.46 -6.16 -18.32
CA MET A 1 13.74 -6.18 -17.59
C MET A 1 13.60 -6.44 -16.10
N LEU A 2 12.65 -5.82 -15.42
CA LEU A 2 12.44 -6.02 -13.98
C LEU A 2 12.09 -7.45 -13.60
N TYR A 3 11.33 -8.15 -14.39
CA TYR A 3 10.96 -9.55 -14.11
C TYR A 3 12.09 -10.56 -14.31
N LEU A 4 13.23 -10.13 -14.83
CA LEU A 4 14.43 -10.95 -14.88
C LEU A 4 15.20 -10.93 -13.57
N LEU A 5 14.92 -9.94 -12.71
CA LEU A 5 15.56 -9.77 -11.40
C LEU A 5 14.72 -10.50 -10.36
N LYS A 6 15.19 -11.63 -9.87
CA LYS A 6 14.40 -12.54 -9.05
C LYS A 6 14.42 -12.23 -7.55
N ASP A 7 15.44 -11.55 -7.08
CA ASP A 7 15.56 -11.24 -5.65
C ASP A 7 16.20 -9.87 -5.41
N SER A 8 16.22 -9.43 -4.15
CA SER A 8 16.73 -8.11 -3.78
C SER A 8 18.24 -7.96 -3.98
N GLU A 9 18.99 -9.06 -3.89
CA GLU A 9 20.43 -9.04 -4.12
C GLU A 9 20.75 -8.75 -5.58
N ASP A 10 20.05 -9.40 -6.50
CA ASP A 10 20.18 -9.15 -7.94
C ASP A 10 19.80 -7.72 -8.29
N LEU A 11 18.75 -7.18 -7.68
CA LEU A 11 18.35 -5.79 -7.85
C LEU A 11 19.44 -4.84 -7.40
N GLU A 12 20.04 -5.09 -6.24
CA GLU A 12 21.08 -4.24 -5.69
C GLU A 12 22.30 -4.18 -6.61
N LYS A 13 22.74 -5.32 -7.11
CA LYS A 13 23.86 -5.41 -8.07
C LYS A 13 23.55 -4.66 -9.35
N ALA A 14 22.34 -4.83 -9.88
CA ALA A 14 21.91 -4.14 -11.09
C ALA A 14 21.89 -2.63 -10.92
N CYS A 15 21.39 -2.15 -9.76
CA CYS A 15 21.34 -0.72 -9.44
C CYS A 15 22.74 -0.11 -9.34
N GLN A 16 23.67 -0.78 -8.67
CA GLN A 16 25.06 -0.34 -8.58
C GLN A 16 25.70 -0.25 -9.95
N ARG A 17 25.44 -1.23 -10.79
CA ARG A 17 25.98 -1.29 -12.15
C ARG A 17 25.51 -0.15 -13.04
N PHE A 18 24.25 0.28 -12.89
CA PHE A 18 23.67 1.35 -13.69
C PHE A 18 23.68 2.72 -13.00
N LEU A 19 24.32 2.83 -11.85
CA LEU A 19 24.44 4.09 -11.10
C LEU A 19 23.07 4.71 -10.77
N ILE A 20 22.11 3.88 -10.42
CA ILE A 20 20.76 4.33 -10.06
C ILE A 20 20.81 4.95 -8.66
N ASN A 21 20.08 6.03 -8.44
CA ASN A 21 20.08 6.74 -7.15
C ASN A 21 19.40 5.93 -6.04
N SER A 22 19.62 6.33 -4.78
CA SER A 22 19.14 5.58 -3.61
C SER A 22 17.61 5.45 -3.52
N SER A 23 16.87 6.46 -3.98
CA SER A 23 15.39 6.38 -4.00
C SER A 23 14.90 5.33 -5.00
N GLU A 24 15.51 5.24 -6.17
CA GLU A 24 15.17 4.24 -7.18
C GLU A 24 15.52 2.84 -6.71
N ILE A 25 16.65 2.67 -6.02
CA ILE A 25 17.04 1.39 -5.41
C ILE A 25 15.98 0.94 -4.40
N LYS A 26 15.52 1.86 -3.55
CA LYS A 26 14.48 1.56 -2.56
C LYS A 26 13.19 1.09 -3.24
N ILE A 27 12.76 1.76 -4.30
CA ILE A 27 11.57 1.39 -5.07
C ILE A 27 11.68 -0.04 -5.60
N LEU A 28 12.82 -0.38 -6.19
CA LEU A 28 13.04 -1.71 -6.76
C LEU A 28 13.12 -2.80 -5.70
N LYS A 29 13.76 -2.51 -4.56
CA LYS A 29 13.80 -3.44 -3.43
C LYS A 29 12.41 -3.69 -2.86
N ASP A 30 11.64 -2.64 -2.64
CA ASP A 30 10.26 -2.75 -2.14
C ASP A 30 9.40 -3.56 -3.10
N TYR A 31 9.51 -3.29 -4.40
CA TYR A 31 8.81 -4.05 -5.44
C TYR A 31 9.12 -5.55 -5.34
N SER A 32 10.39 -5.91 -5.28
CA SER A 32 10.81 -7.30 -5.18
C SER A 32 10.29 -7.98 -3.92
N ASN A 33 10.40 -7.31 -2.77
CA ASN A 33 9.94 -7.83 -1.49
C ASN A 33 8.43 -8.06 -1.46
N ILE A 34 7.66 -7.09 -1.93
CA ILE A 34 6.20 -7.20 -1.95
C ILE A 34 5.76 -8.30 -2.90
N LYS A 35 6.39 -8.42 -4.05
CA LYS A 35 6.10 -9.48 -5.02
C LYS A 35 6.27 -10.86 -4.39
N LYS A 36 7.34 -11.06 -3.62
CA LYS A 36 7.58 -12.32 -2.90
C LYS A 36 6.50 -12.59 -1.85
N ILE A 37 6.15 -11.57 -1.07
CA ILE A 37 5.13 -11.68 -0.02
C ILE A 37 3.78 -12.05 -0.63
N LEU A 38 3.38 -11.41 -1.71
CA LEU A 38 2.11 -11.68 -2.40
C LEU A 38 2.09 -13.11 -2.96
N LYS A 39 3.20 -13.60 -3.46
CA LYS A 39 3.30 -14.95 -4.00
C LYS A 39 3.20 -16.02 -2.93
N ILE A 40 3.85 -15.81 -1.78
CA ILE A 40 3.88 -16.78 -0.67
C ILE A 40 2.54 -16.87 0.04
N ASN A 41 1.84 -15.74 0.20
CA ASN A 41 0.62 -15.63 0.98
C ASN A 41 -0.64 -15.45 0.13
N GLN A 42 -0.73 -16.11 -1.01
CA GLN A 42 -1.85 -15.95 -1.96
C GLN A 42 -3.23 -16.12 -1.31
N LYS A 43 -3.40 -17.14 -0.48
CA LYS A 43 -4.68 -17.40 0.19
C LYS A 43 -5.13 -16.22 1.06
N LYS A 44 -4.21 -15.63 1.80
CA LYS A 44 -4.48 -14.48 2.66
C LYS A 44 -4.94 -13.28 1.85
N PHE A 45 -4.23 -12.98 0.75
CA PHE A 45 -4.51 -11.79 -0.06
C PHE A 45 -5.77 -11.93 -0.91
N MET A 46 -6.21 -13.14 -1.23
CA MET A 46 -7.47 -13.37 -1.93
C MET A 46 -8.67 -12.83 -1.17
N HIS A 47 -8.61 -12.81 0.16
CA HIS A 47 -9.70 -12.37 1.02
C HIS A 47 -9.55 -10.95 1.55
N PHE A 48 -8.54 -10.22 1.07
CA PHE A 48 -8.32 -8.84 1.50
C PHE A 48 -9.46 -7.93 1.06
N SER A 49 -10.01 -7.18 2.01
CA SER A 49 -10.93 -6.08 1.73
C SER A 49 -10.15 -4.85 1.23
N PRO A 50 -10.82 -3.84 0.63
CA PRO A 50 -10.14 -2.60 0.26
C PRO A 50 -9.38 -1.94 1.41
N SER A 51 -9.92 -1.96 2.62
CA SER A 51 -9.23 -1.43 3.79
C SER A 51 -7.99 -2.24 4.16
N ASN A 52 -8.03 -3.56 4.00
CA ASN A 52 -6.87 -4.42 4.23
C ASN A 52 -5.72 -4.09 3.26
N TRP A 53 -6.04 -3.85 1.99
CA TRP A 53 -5.05 -3.42 1.01
C TRP A 53 -4.46 -2.06 1.35
N THR A 54 -5.30 -1.11 1.79
CA THR A 54 -4.88 0.22 2.21
C THR A 54 -3.91 0.12 3.38
N GLU A 55 -4.27 -0.65 4.40
CA GLU A 55 -3.42 -0.87 5.58
C GLU A 55 -2.08 -1.51 5.20
N PHE A 56 -2.11 -2.55 4.37
CA PHE A 56 -0.91 -3.26 3.91
C PHE A 56 0.08 -2.31 3.22
N ILE A 57 -0.41 -1.46 2.34
CA ILE A 57 0.42 -0.54 1.56
C ILE A 57 0.93 0.61 2.44
N GLU A 58 0.06 1.21 3.24
CA GLU A 58 0.41 2.40 4.03
C GLU A 58 1.32 2.08 5.21
N GLU A 59 1.13 0.94 5.87
CA GLU A 59 2.01 0.53 6.98
C GLU A 59 3.44 0.27 6.53
N ARG A 60 3.63 -0.15 5.29
CA ARG A 60 4.95 -0.38 4.72
C ARG A 60 5.57 0.85 4.09
N ASN A 61 4.86 1.98 4.09
CA ASN A 61 5.32 3.22 3.49
C ASN A 61 5.78 3.03 2.04
N LEU A 62 5.01 2.28 1.26
CA LEU A 62 5.35 2.03 -0.13
C LEU A 62 5.16 3.29 -0.97
N ASN A 63 6.12 3.57 -1.84
CA ASN A 63 6.00 4.67 -2.79
C ASN A 63 4.97 4.35 -3.86
N ASP A 64 4.33 5.38 -4.41
CA ASP A 64 3.39 5.22 -5.52
C ASP A 64 4.05 4.51 -6.71
N GLU A 65 5.34 4.77 -6.93
CA GLU A 65 6.12 4.14 -8.00
C GLU A 65 6.22 2.63 -7.81
N THR A 66 6.41 2.18 -6.56
CA THR A 66 6.43 0.75 -6.24
C THR A 66 5.09 0.09 -6.57
N VAL A 67 3.99 0.74 -6.20
CA VAL A 67 2.63 0.25 -6.49
C VAL A 67 2.39 0.20 -8.00
N LYS A 68 2.82 1.22 -8.73
CA LYS A 68 2.73 1.25 -10.20
C LYS A 68 3.48 0.09 -10.85
N LEU A 69 4.66 -0.24 -10.35
CA LEU A 69 5.43 -1.38 -10.85
C LEU A 69 4.68 -2.70 -10.62
N LEU A 70 4.08 -2.87 -9.45
CA LEU A 70 3.29 -4.06 -9.13
C LEU A 70 2.08 -4.19 -10.06
N ILE A 71 1.43 -3.08 -10.39
CA ILE A 71 0.31 -3.03 -11.34
C ILE A 71 0.78 -3.43 -12.74
N CYS A 72 1.88 -2.83 -13.21
CA CYS A 72 2.43 -3.09 -14.54
C CYS A 72 2.91 -4.53 -14.70
N ASP A 73 3.33 -5.17 -13.62
CA ASP A 73 3.73 -6.58 -13.62
C ASP A 73 2.55 -7.51 -13.96
N GLY A 74 1.32 -7.03 -13.80
CA GLY A 74 0.14 -7.79 -14.17
C GLY A 74 -0.18 -8.96 -13.27
N GLY A 75 0.24 -8.91 -12.00
CA GLY A 75 -0.07 -9.95 -11.01
C GLY A 75 -1.56 -10.06 -10.73
N PRO A 76 -2.01 -11.11 -10.00
CA PRO A 76 -3.43 -11.37 -9.78
C PRO A 76 -4.17 -10.27 -9.01
N TYR A 77 -3.44 -9.39 -8.34
CA TYR A 77 -4.01 -8.33 -7.50
C TYR A 77 -3.89 -6.93 -8.12
N TRP A 78 -3.54 -6.82 -9.40
CA TRP A 78 -3.29 -5.53 -10.04
C TRP A 78 -4.50 -4.58 -9.97
N ARG A 79 -5.72 -5.13 -10.08
CA ARG A 79 -6.96 -4.31 -10.00
C ARG A 79 -7.14 -3.70 -8.61
N LYS A 80 -6.84 -4.47 -7.57
CA LYS A 80 -6.92 -3.99 -6.18
C LYS A 80 -5.91 -2.88 -5.92
N LEU A 81 -4.69 -3.07 -6.38
CA LEU A 81 -3.62 -2.07 -6.26
C LEU A 81 -3.93 -0.81 -7.07
N PHE A 82 -4.48 -0.97 -8.26
CA PHE A 82 -4.91 0.14 -9.10
C PHE A 82 -6.00 0.98 -8.40
N LYS A 83 -7.00 0.32 -7.83
CA LYS A 83 -8.06 1.00 -7.07
C LYS A 83 -7.51 1.75 -5.87
N TRP A 84 -6.54 1.16 -5.17
CA TRP A 84 -5.90 1.86 -4.05
C TRP A 84 -5.22 3.13 -4.54
N LEU A 85 -4.41 3.03 -5.58
CA LEU A 85 -3.61 4.15 -6.09
C LEU A 85 -4.45 5.33 -6.56
N TYR A 86 -5.59 5.06 -7.20
CA TYR A 86 -6.41 6.11 -7.83
C TYR A 86 -7.69 6.44 -7.07
N ILE A 87 -8.11 5.64 -6.13
CA ILE A 87 -9.36 5.84 -5.39
C ILE A 87 -9.14 5.83 -3.89
N TYR A 88 -8.77 4.68 -3.33
CA TYR A 88 -8.74 4.49 -1.87
C TYR A 88 -7.74 5.36 -1.14
N LYS A 89 -6.61 5.64 -1.75
CA LYS A 89 -5.57 6.50 -1.21
C LYS A 89 -6.09 7.90 -0.84
N PHE A 90 -7.05 8.40 -1.60
CA PHE A 90 -7.60 9.74 -1.44
C PHE A 90 -8.83 9.82 -0.55
N ILE A 91 -9.33 8.68 -0.09
CA ILE A 91 -10.50 8.65 0.79
C ILE A 91 -10.07 9.05 2.20
N LYS A 92 -10.84 9.97 2.80
CA LYS A 92 -10.63 10.44 4.16
C LYS A 92 -11.76 9.95 5.06
N SER A 93 -11.50 9.94 6.38
CA SER A 93 -12.55 9.64 7.35
C SER A 93 -13.63 10.73 7.32
N LYS A 94 -14.86 10.37 7.67
CA LYS A 94 -15.96 11.34 7.79
C LYS A 94 -15.72 12.38 8.88
N LYS A 95 -15.01 11.99 9.93
CA LYS A 95 -14.71 12.86 11.08
C LYS A 95 -13.21 13.10 11.15
N ASP A 96 -12.82 14.34 11.28
CA ASP A 96 -11.42 14.72 11.47
C ASP A 96 -11.11 14.85 12.97
N GLY A 97 -9.86 15.23 13.28
CA GLY A 97 -9.45 15.40 14.68
C GLY A 97 -10.23 16.47 15.42
N GLU A 98 -10.61 17.55 14.73
CA GLU A 98 -11.39 18.64 15.36
C GLU A 98 -12.80 18.19 15.70
N THR A 99 -13.45 17.45 14.82
CA THR A 99 -14.79 16.91 15.05
C THR A 99 -14.79 15.96 16.25
N LEU A 100 -13.77 15.09 16.32
CA LEU A 100 -13.64 14.15 17.43
C LEU A 100 -13.38 14.87 18.76
N LYS A 101 -12.58 15.94 18.76
CA LYS A 101 -12.37 16.76 19.95
C LYS A 101 -13.69 17.36 20.47
N LYS A 102 -14.54 17.83 19.58
CA LYS A 102 -15.86 18.35 19.92
C LYS A 102 -16.76 17.28 20.53
N GLU A 103 -16.55 16.02 20.14
CA GLU A 103 -17.29 14.88 20.69
C GLU A 103 -16.72 14.35 22.01
N GLY A 104 -15.64 14.94 22.50
CA GLY A 104 -15.04 14.58 23.78
C GLY A 104 -13.79 13.71 23.69
N TRP A 105 -13.26 13.47 22.51
CA TRP A 105 -12.04 12.70 22.33
C TRP A 105 -10.80 13.50 22.72
N ALA A 106 -9.93 12.90 23.52
CA ALA A 106 -8.64 13.49 23.85
C ALA A 106 -7.67 13.30 22.68
N PRO A 107 -6.82 14.31 22.34
CA PRO A 107 -5.80 14.14 21.32
C PRO A 107 -4.80 13.03 21.69
N GLY A 108 -4.43 12.20 20.73
CA GLY A 108 -3.44 11.14 20.94
C GLY A 108 -3.70 9.91 20.11
N LYS A 109 -3.11 8.80 20.54
CA LYS A 109 -3.17 7.52 19.81
C LYS A 109 -4.59 7.00 19.62
N GLU A 110 -5.45 7.15 20.61
CA GLU A 110 -6.83 6.66 20.53
C GLU A 110 -7.64 7.42 19.47
N MET A 111 -7.47 8.75 19.41
CA MET A 111 -8.07 9.56 18.37
C MET A 111 -7.56 9.15 16.97
N GLY A 112 -6.27 8.93 16.84
CA GLY A 112 -5.67 8.47 15.59
C GLY A 112 -6.23 7.13 15.12
N LYS A 113 -6.41 6.19 16.05
CA LYS A 113 -7.02 4.89 15.76
C LYS A 113 -8.47 5.03 15.29
N GLU A 114 -9.24 5.92 15.93
CA GLU A 114 -10.63 6.15 15.55
C GLU A 114 -10.74 6.77 14.15
N ILE A 115 -9.91 7.75 13.83
CA ILE A 115 -9.85 8.35 12.49
C ILE A 115 -9.54 7.28 11.45
N LYS A 116 -8.58 6.41 11.73
CA LYS A 116 -8.18 5.31 10.85
C LYS A 116 -9.32 4.31 10.65
N ARG A 117 -10.01 3.95 11.73
CA ARG A 117 -11.16 3.05 11.68
C ARG A 117 -12.27 3.62 10.80
N LEU A 118 -12.61 4.89 10.98
CA LEU A 118 -13.64 5.57 10.20
C LEU A 118 -13.26 5.64 8.72
N ARG A 119 -12.00 5.90 8.43
CA ARG A 119 -11.48 5.92 7.06
C ARG A 119 -11.62 4.55 6.39
N TYR A 120 -11.28 3.49 7.09
CA TYR A 120 -11.39 2.13 6.55
C TYR A 120 -12.84 1.74 6.29
N LEU A 121 -13.76 2.17 7.14
CA LEU A 121 -15.20 1.97 6.91
C LEU A 121 -15.65 2.65 5.61
N GLU A 122 -15.21 3.88 5.37
CA GLU A 122 -15.53 4.59 4.14
C GLU A 122 -14.97 3.90 2.89
N ILE A 123 -13.75 3.40 2.99
CA ILE A 123 -13.10 2.65 1.90
C ILE A 123 -13.90 1.38 1.59
N ASP A 124 -14.28 0.62 2.62
CA ASP A 124 -15.00 -0.64 2.45
C ASP A 124 -16.42 -0.45 1.89
N LYS A 125 -17.06 0.68 2.19
CA LYS A 125 -18.37 1.02 1.63
C LYS A 125 -18.36 1.10 0.10
N LEU A 126 -17.27 1.58 -0.47
CA LEU A 126 -17.15 1.70 -1.93
C LEU A 126 -17.16 0.35 -2.63
N ASN A 127 -16.67 -0.70 -1.96
CA ASN A 127 -16.64 -2.04 -2.52
C ASN A 127 -18.02 -2.70 -2.58
N ARG A 128 -19.00 -2.18 -1.83
CA ARG A 128 -20.36 -2.73 -1.78
C ARG A 128 -21.27 -2.18 -2.89
N ASN A 129 -20.83 -1.12 -3.53
CA ASN A 129 -21.53 -0.47 -4.62
C ASN A 129 -20.91 -0.89 -5.96
#